data_85e5e1fad1a2b137d8dacbf99e5d111a
#
_entry.id   85e5e1fad1a2b137d8dacbf99e5d111a
#
_cell.length_a   1.000
_cell.length_b   1.000
_cell.length_c   1.000
_cell.angle_alpha   90.00
_cell.angle_beta   90.00
_cell.angle_gamma   90.00
#
_symmetry.space_group_name_H-M   'P 1'
#
loop_
_entity.id
_entity.type
_entity.pdbx_description
1 polymer ?
#
loop_
_entity_poly.entity_id
_entity_poly.type
_entity_poly.pdbx_seq_one_letter_code
_entity_poly.pdbx_strand_id
1 'polypeptide(L)'
;VVKEDLFFAKATVDDLVSLELVWKHPLREEYTKSDEELKGAVANLLPQGTNIEDFSNPLLAFKRTAQGERIQKPKHIFLIVGESIPQWSLDDIYRPLHVCDGLWRFKEDEHTAQIVDFLPAGNVSRPSIVSLMSGVYDAAMELNEREAFWRQPLPTSFPAQMKRLGYDTVYWYGGNASYGNFNHFGKAQGFDRVESASVFCGPRAPKTWVGVYDHVFLEKVAELIGETDRPTFHFIYTTSNHG
;
A
#
# COMPACT_ATOMS: atom_id res chain seq x y z
N VAL A 1 -17.27 7.13 32.35
CA VAL A 1 -17.46 5.86 31.60
C VAL A 1 -17.50 6.13 30.10
N VAL A 2 -18.35 7.07 29.61
CA VAL A 2 -18.47 7.34 28.15
C VAL A 2 -17.19 7.96 27.55
N LYS A 3 -16.38 8.69 28.32
CA LYS A 3 -15.12 9.28 27.87
C LYS A 3 -13.97 8.28 27.76
N GLU A 4 -14.09 7.14 28.45
CA GLU A 4 -13.04 6.10 28.46
C GLU A 4 -13.22 5.10 27.30
N ASP A 5 -14.42 5.00 26.73
CA ASP A 5 -14.70 4.16 25.57
C ASP A 5 -14.71 5.02 24.30
N LEU A 6 -13.69 4.86 23.48
CA LEU A 6 -13.51 5.63 22.24
C LEU A 6 -14.67 5.44 21.24
N PHE A 7 -15.31 4.27 21.23
CA PHE A 7 -16.45 4.00 20.38
C PHE A 7 -17.65 4.84 20.80
N PHE A 8 -18.02 4.79 22.10
CA PHE A 8 -19.14 5.58 22.63
C PHE A 8 -18.86 7.10 22.56
N ALA A 9 -17.61 7.50 22.80
CA ALA A 9 -17.24 8.91 22.66
C ALA A 9 -17.46 9.42 21.23
N LYS A 10 -17.16 8.62 20.22
CA LYS A 10 -17.39 8.96 18.80
C LYS A 10 -18.86 8.85 18.40
N ALA A 11 -19.57 7.84 18.89
CA ALA A 11 -20.97 7.59 18.53
C ALA A 11 -21.94 8.60 19.16
N THR A 12 -21.55 9.29 20.23
CA THR A 12 -22.39 10.27 20.94
C THR A 12 -22.15 11.72 20.54
N VAL A 13 -21.20 11.98 19.65
CA VAL A 13 -20.90 13.32 19.13
C VAL A 13 -21.80 13.61 17.95
N ASP A 14 -22.63 14.66 18.02
CA ASP A 14 -23.45 15.09 16.90
C ASP A 14 -22.60 15.70 15.77
N ASP A 15 -23.18 15.82 14.57
CA ASP A 15 -22.46 16.22 13.36
C ASP A 15 -21.87 17.65 13.46
N LEU A 16 -22.53 18.57 14.18
CA LEU A 16 -22.02 19.94 14.37
C LEU A 16 -20.83 19.96 15.32
N VAL A 17 -20.92 19.19 16.40
CA VAL A 17 -19.79 19.04 17.35
C VAL A 17 -18.62 18.32 16.67
N SER A 18 -18.90 17.32 15.84
CA SER A 18 -17.88 16.65 15.03
C SER A 18 -17.18 17.62 14.08
N LEU A 19 -17.94 18.48 13.40
CA LEU A 19 -17.42 19.53 12.52
C LEU A 19 -16.57 20.55 13.29
N GLU A 20 -17.04 20.98 14.47
CA GLU A 20 -16.30 21.89 15.35
C GLU A 20 -14.99 21.28 15.84
N LEU A 21 -15.00 19.99 16.21
CA LEU A 21 -13.80 19.27 16.63
C LEU A 21 -12.79 19.15 15.49
N VAL A 22 -13.23 18.85 14.27
CA VAL A 22 -12.36 18.81 13.08
C VAL A 22 -11.81 20.19 12.76
N TRP A 23 -12.62 21.24 12.92
CA TRP A 23 -12.18 22.63 12.69
C TRP A 23 -11.17 23.11 13.73
N LYS A 24 -11.40 22.83 15.01
CA LYS A 24 -10.53 23.25 16.12
C LYS A 24 -9.30 22.40 16.30
N HIS A 25 -9.36 21.13 15.91
CA HIS A 25 -8.24 20.20 15.93
C HIS A 25 -8.01 19.69 14.51
N PRO A 26 -7.53 20.57 13.59
CA PRO A 26 -7.04 20.07 12.34
C PRO A 26 -5.98 19.00 12.67
N LEU A 27 -5.99 17.88 11.94
CA LEU A 27 -5.05 16.75 12.06
C LEU A 27 -3.57 17.15 11.78
N ARG A 28 -3.24 18.40 12.02
CA ARG A 28 -1.91 18.98 12.04
C ARG A 28 -1.37 19.00 13.46
N GLU A 29 -1.23 17.85 14.06
CA GLU A 29 -0.15 17.75 15.03
C GLU A 29 1.14 17.84 14.23
N GLU A 30 1.72 19.01 14.17
CA GLU A 30 3.12 19.14 13.81
C GLU A 30 3.88 18.30 14.83
N TYR A 31 4.57 17.27 14.32
CA TYR A 31 5.37 16.42 15.20
C TYR A 31 6.53 17.25 15.72
N THR A 32 6.43 17.67 16.97
CA THR A 32 7.36 18.63 17.61
C THR A 32 8.48 17.95 18.37
N LYS A 33 8.72 16.65 18.14
CA LYS A 33 9.81 15.90 18.79
C LYS A 33 11.17 16.31 18.24
N SER A 34 12.15 16.40 19.12
CA SER A 34 13.53 16.64 18.72
C SER A 34 14.10 15.45 17.94
N ASP A 35 15.17 15.68 17.18
CA ASP A 35 15.88 14.61 16.46
C ASP A 35 16.40 13.55 17.42
N GLU A 36 16.82 13.93 18.63
CA GLU A 36 17.26 13.00 19.67
C GLU A 36 16.13 12.12 20.19
N GLU A 37 14.94 12.70 20.42
CA GLU A 37 13.75 11.92 20.82
C GLU A 37 13.34 10.93 19.72
N LEU A 38 13.41 11.35 18.44
CA LEU A 38 13.12 10.49 17.28
C LEU A 38 14.12 9.36 17.16
N LYS A 39 15.42 9.65 17.26
CA LYS A 39 16.48 8.64 17.25
C LYS A 39 16.31 7.65 18.40
N GLY A 40 16.00 8.14 19.61
CA GLY A 40 15.74 7.30 20.76
C GLY A 40 14.54 6.36 20.56
N ALA A 41 13.44 6.87 19.98
CA ALA A 41 12.26 6.05 19.66
C ALA A 41 12.59 4.98 18.61
N VAL A 42 13.32 5.33 17.54
CA VAL A 42 13.74 4.38 16.51
C VAL A 42 14.70 3.33 17.07
N ALA A 43 15.66 3.74 17.91
CA ALA A 43 16.63 2.82 18.53
C ALA A 43 15.95 1.71 19.35
N ASN A 44 14.84 2.04 20.04
CA ASN A 44 14.06 1.07 20.80
C ASN A 44 13.35 0.00 19.94
N LEU A 45 13.17 0.28 18.64
CA LEU A 45 12.54 -0.64 17.68
C LEU A 45 13.56 -1.49 16.91
N LEU A 46 14.84 -1.20 17.04
CA LEU A 46 15.89 -1.89 16.29
C LEU A 46 16.31 -3.19 16.99
N PRO A 47 16.82 -4.19 16.26
CA PRO A 47 17.43 -5.36 16.82
C PRO A 47 18.58 -5.00 17.77
N GLN A 48 18.77 -5.80 18.81
CA GLN A 48 19.89 -5.62 19.75
C GLN A 48 21.23 -5.56 18.99
N GLY A 49 22.10 -4.62 19.39
CA GLY A 49 23.40 -4.40 18.78
C GLY A 49 23.41 -3.48 17.56
N THR A 50 22.24 -2.95 17.14
CA THR A 50 22.18 -1.93 16.07
C THR A 50 22.40 -0.54 16.69
N ASN A 51 23.44 0.17 16.22
CA ASN A 51 23.66 1.56 16.64
C ASN A 51 23.00 2.53 15.66
N ILE A 52 22.06 3.33 16.13
CA ILE A 52 21.31 4.30 15.31
C ILE A 52 22.21 5.38 14.70
N GLU A 53 23.31 5.73 15.38
CA GLU A 53 24.25 6.77 14.92
C GLU A 53 25.05 6.35 13.67
N ASP A 54 25.07 5.06 13.33
CA ASP A 54 25.72 4.57 12.11
C ASP A 54 24.93 4.92 10.83
N PHE A 55 23.74 5.51 10.97
CA PHE A 55 22.84 5.81 9.86
C PHE A 55 22.64 7.31 9.68
N SER A 56 22.85 7.80 8.46
CA SER A 56 22.57 9.18 8.09
C SER A 56 21.09 9.57 8.15
N ASN A 57 20.20 8.57 8.08
CA ASN A 57 18.76 8.71 8.27
C ASN A 57 18.29 7.52 9.13
N PRO A 58 17.58 7.76 10.24
CA PRO A 58 17.12 6.70 11.14
C PRO A 58 16.31 5.58 10.44
N LEU A 59 15.54 5.91 9.39
CA LEU A 59 14.78 4.90 8.63
C LEU A 59 15.67 3.89 7.90
N LEU A 60 16.93 4.25 7.59
CA LEU A 60 17.88 3.32 6.96
C LEU A 60 18.30 2.19 7.90
N ALA A 61 18.13 2.35 9.20
CA ALA A 61 18.39 1.29 10.18
C ALA A 61 17.45 0.07 9.99
N PHE A 62 16.29 0.26 9.38
CA PHE A 62 15.37 -0.83 9.03
C PHE A 62 15.71 -1.51 7.70
N LYS A 63 16.72 -1.03 6.98
CA LYS A 63 17.14 -1.65 5.72
C LYS A 63 17.56 -3.10 5.95
N ARG A 64 17.07 -3.98 5.08
CA ARG A 64 17.51 -5.37 5.02
C ARG A 64 18.21 -5.61 3.69
N THR A 65 19.23 -6.43 3.72
CA THR A 65 19.94 -6.87 2.49
C THR A 65 19.54 -8.32 2.24
N ALA A 66 19.10 -8.59 1.01
CA ALA A 66 18.77 -9.95 0.60
C ALA A 66 20.01 -10.85 0.69
N GLN A 67 19.79 -12.06 1.19
CA GLN A 67 20.81 -13.11 1.30
C GLN A 67 20.55 -14.15 0.21
N GLY A 68 21.60 -14.87 -0.17
CA GLY A 68 21.54 -15.94 -1.15
C GLY A 68 22.07 -15.58 -2.54
N GLU A 69 21.90 -16.50 -3.46
CA GLU A 69 22.39 -16.35 -4.82
C GLU A 69 21.59 -15.31 -5.60
N ARG A 70 22.26 -14.63 -6.51
CA ARG A 70 21.59 -13.69 -7.42
C ARG A 70 20.94 -14.48 -8.55
N ILE A 71 19.63 -14.33 -8.68
CA ILE A 71 18.88 -14.87 -9.82
C ILE A 71 18.99 -13.92 -11.02
N GLN A 72 18.71 -14.45 -12.21
CA GLN A 72 18.54 -13.62 -13.39
C GLN A 72 17.40 -12.60 -13.14
N LYS A 73 17.63 -11.35 -13.53
CA LYS A 73 16.65 -10.29 -13.38
C LYS A 73 15.38 -10.61 -14.19
N PRO A 74 14.21 -10.81 -13.54
CA PRO A 74 12.98 -11.05 -14.27
C PRO A 74 12.55 -9.81 -15.06
N LYS A 75 11.90 -10.01 -16.19
CA LYS A 75 11.39 -8.92 -17.04
C LYS A 75 10.26 -8.16 -16.34
N HIS A 76 9.36 -8.89 -15.68
CA HIS A 76 8.22 -8.31 -14.96
C HIS A 76 8.20 -8.78 -13.52
N ILE A 77 7.90 -7.86 -12.61
CA ILE A 77 7.61 -8.14 -11.21
C ILE A 77 6.22 -7.58 -10.91
N PHE A 78 5.34 -8.44 -10.38
CA PHE A 78 3.97 -8.08 -10.03
C PHE A 78 3.80 -8.11 -8.51
N LEU A 79 3.36 -7.00 -7.93
CA LEU A 79 2.81 -6.94 -6.59
C LEU A 79 1.32 -6.67 -6.73
N ILE A 80 0.52 -7.72 -6.58
CA ILE A 80 -0.94 -7.64 -6.71
C ILE A 80 -1.54 -7.60 -5.31
N VAL A 81 -2.26 -6.54 -5.01
CA VAL A 81 -2.97 -6.34 -3.74
C VAL A 81 -4.46 -6.49 -4.01
N GLY A 82 -5.04 -7.58 -3.54
CA GLY A 82 -6.47 -7.85 -3.63
C GLY A 82 -7.23 -7.15 -2.51
N GLU A 83 -8.15 -6.24 -2.86
CA GLU A 83 -9.03 -5.59 -1.89
C GLU A 83 -9.92 -6.64 -1.20
N SER A 84 -9.97 -6.61 0.14
CA SER A 84 -10.88 -7.44 0.94
C SER A 84 -10.89 -8.93 0.57
N ILE A 85 -9.71 -9.50 0.26
CA ILE A 85 -9.56 -10.94 0.01
C ILE A 85 -8.99 -11.58 1.27
N PRO A 86 -9.84 -12.18 2.13
CA PRO A 86 -9.38 -12.79 3.37
C PRO A 86 -8.78 -14.18 3.12
N GLN A 87 -7.79 -14.55 3.93
CA GLN A 87 -7.10 -15.85 3.81
C GLN A 87 -8.05 -17.04 3.99
N TRP A 88 -9.09 -16.91 4.83
CA TRP A 88 -10.04 -18.01 5.08
C TRP A 88 -10.71 -18.52 3.79
N SER A 89 -10.82 -17.70 2.74
CA SER A 89 -11.36 -18.12 1.43
C SER A 89 -10.51 -19.23 0.77
N LEU A 90 -9.28 -19.42 1.24
CA LEU A 90 -8.35 -20.47 0.82
C LEU A 90 -8.30 -21.64 1.80
N ASP A 91 -9.22 -21.74 2.75
CA ASP A 91 -9.38 -22.93 3.59
C ASP A 91 -10.16 -24.00 2.83
N ASP A 92 -9.77 -25.26 2.99
CA ASP A 92 -10.31 -26.40 2.22
C ASP A 92 -11.84 -26.52 2.32
N ILE A 93 -12.42 -26.13 3.45
CA ILE A 93 -13.88 -26.15 3.66
C ILE A 93 -14.65 -25.25 2.68
N TYR A 94 -14.02 -24.19 2.18
CA TYR A 94 -14.64 -23.22 1.25
C TYR A 94 -14.32 -23.51 -0.22
N ARG A 95 -13.43 -24.45 -0.50
CA ARG A 95 -13.04 -24.83 -1.86
C ARG A 95 -14.23 -25.18 -2.78
N PRO A 96 -15.25 -25.93 -2.31
CA PRO A 96 -16.42 -26.27 -3.14
C PRO A 96 -17.25 -25.07 -3.58
N LEU A 97 -17.05 -23.88 -3.00
CA LEU A 97 -17.75 -22.65 -3.39
C LEU A 97 -17.17 -22.00 -4.65
N HIS A 98 -15.99 -22.42 -5.09
CA HIS A 98 -15.30 -21.90 -6.30
C HIS A 98 -15.11 -20.37 -6.34
N VAL A 99 -15.00 -19.72 -5.18
CA VAL A 99 -14.90 -18.25 -5.08
C VAL A 99 -13.47 -17.74 -5.31
N CYS A 100 -12.46 -18.61 -5.20
CA CYS A 100 -11.04 -18.25 -5.30
C CYS A 100 -10.22 -19.24 -6.15
N ASP A 101 -10.80 -19.86 -7.18
CA ASP A 101 -10.14 -20.91 -7.98
C ASP A 101 -8.81 -20.47 -8.57
N GLY A 102 -8.68 -19.19 -8.97
CA GLY A 102 -7.41 -18.65 -9.44
C GLY A 102 -6.31 -18.65 -8.37
N LEU A 103 -6.65 -18.32 -7.13
CA LEU A 103 -5.70 -18.35 -6.01
C LEU A 103 -5.39 -19.79 -5.57
N TRP A 104 -6.35 -20.71 -5.69
CA TRP A 104 -6.13 -22.14 -5.44
C TRP A 104 -5.08 -22.72 -6.40
N ARG A 105 -5.08 -22.31 -7.69
CA ARG A 105 -4.06 -22.74 -8.65
C ARG A 105 -2.66 -22.28 -8.23
N PHE A 106 -2.53 -21.05 -7.72
CA PHE A 106 -1.25 -20.59 -7.16
C PHE A 106 -0.86 -21.38 -5.91
N LYS A 107 -1.79 -21.65 -4.99
CA LYS A 107 -1.53 -22.41 -3.77
C LYS A 107 -1.01 -23.83 -4.06
N GLU A 108 -1.45 -24.44 -5.15
CA GLU A 108 -1.09 -25.80 -5.58
C GLU A 108 0.12 -25.85 -6.50
N ASP A 109 0.64 -24.71 -6.98
CA ASP A 109 1.79 -24.64 -7.87
C ASP A 109 3.10 -24.83 -7.09
N GLU A 110 3.98 -25.71 -7.57
CA GLU A 110 5.26 -26.03 -6.93
C GLU A 110 6.23 -24.83 -6.83
N HIS A 111 6.02 -23.79 -7.61
CA HIS A 111 6.85 -22.56 -7.62
C HIS A 111 6.29 -21.48 -6.71
N THR A 112 5.24 -21.78 -5.98
CA THR A 112 4.56 -20.84 -5.06
C THR A 112 4.94 -21.08 -3.61
N ALA A 113 5.21 -19.99 -2.88
CA ALA A 113 5.33 -20.01 -1.42
C ALA A 113 4.13 -19.29 -0.80
N GLN A 114 3.45 -19.93 0.13
CA GLN A 114 2.35 -19.31 0.88
C GLN A 114 2.87 -18.76 2.20
N ILE A 115 2.55 -17.49 2.49
CA ILE A 115 2.75 -16.85 3.81
C ILE A 115 1.42 -16.89 4.54
N VAL A 116 1.34 -17.63 5.66
CA VAL A 116 0.09 -17.85 6.41
C VAL A 116 -0.14 -16.81 7.50
N ASP A 117 0.91 -16.22 8.05
CA ASP A 117 0.86 -15.23 9.14
C ASP A 117 1.15 -13.83 8.61
N PHE A 118 0.31 -13.35 7.70
CA PHE A 118 0.44 -12.02 7.10
C PHE A 118 -0.66 -11.10 7.63
N LEU A 119 -0.26 -10.00 8.27
CA LEU A 119 -1.16 -8.94 8.72
C LEU A 119 -0.96 -7.68 7.88
N PRO A 120 -2.05 -7.04 7.43
CA PRO A 120 -1.95 -5.76 6.75
C PRO A 120 -1.46 -4.68 7.73
N ALA A 121 -0.74 -3.70 7.20
CA ALA A 121 -0.25 -2.57 7.98
C ALA A 121 -1.35 -1.54 8.35
N GLY A 122 -2.56 -1.71 7.85
CA GLY A 122 -3.70 -0.86 8.15
C GLY A 122 -5.00 -1.64 8.16
N ASN A 123 -5.98 -1.18 8.91
CA ASN A 123 -7.32 -1.74 9.00
C ASN A 123 -8.26 -1.28 7.87
N VAL A 124 -7.80 -0.38 7.02
CA VAL A 124 -8.48 0.10 5.80
C VAL A 124 -7.45 0.27 4.67
N SER A 125 -7.95 0.42 3.43
CA SER A 125 -7.13 0.39 2.22
C SER A 125 -6.05 1.47 2.18
N ARG A 126 -6.37 2.72 2.51
CA ARG A 126 -5.42 3.85 2.38
C ARG A 126 -4.13 3.66 3.17
N PRO A 127 -4.12 3.46 4.50
CA PRO A 127 -2.88 3.23 5.23
C PRO A 127 -2.15 1.96 4.81
N SER A 128 -2.86 0.92 4.36
CA SER A 128 -2.23 -0.30 3.84
C SER A 128 -1.47 -0.03 2.54
N ILE A 129 -2.07 0.69 1.58
CA ILE A 129 -1.41 1.09 0.32
C ILE A 129 -0.20 1.99 0.61
N VAL A 130 -0.36 2.99 1.49
CA VAL A 130 0.73 3.89 1.89
C VAL A 130 1.90 3.09 2.44
N SER A 131 1.64 2.16 3.36
CA SER A 131 2.68 1.34 3.98
C SER A 131 3.38 0.44 2.96
N LEU A 132 2.65 -0.17 2.02
CA LEU A 132 3.22 -0.98 0.94
C LEU A 132 4.11 -0.16 -0.01
N MET A 133 3.73 1.08 -0.29
CA MET A 133 4.52 1.96 -1.16
C MET A 133 5.74 2.54 -0.45
N SER A 134 5.56 3.01 0.78
CA SER A 134 6.58 3.78 1.51
C SER A 134 7.50 2.94 2.37
N GLY A 135 7.11 1.71 2.71
CA GLY A 135 7.85 0.84 3.62
C GLY A 135 7.77 1.26 5.09
N VAL A 136 6.86 2.18 5.44
CA VAL A 136 6.63 2.63 6.82
C VAL A 136 5.16 2.46 7.19
N TYR A 137 4.90 2.17 8.47
CA TYR A 137 3.55 2.13 9.01
C TYR A 137 2.97 3.54 9.09
N ASP A 138 1.81 3.75 8.48
CA ASP A 138 1.19 5.08 8.38
C ASP A 138 0.71 5.65 9.71
N ALA A 139 0.40 4.81 10.68
CA ALA A 139 -0.04 5.19 12.03
C ALA A 139 -1.21 6.20 12.05
N ALA A 140 -2.09 6.14 11.07
CA ALA A 140 -3.20 7.08 10.84
C ALA A 140 -2.74 8.55 10.59
N MET A 141 -1.51 8.73 10.13
CA MET A 141 -0.96 10.04 9.79
C MET A 141 -1.41 10.54 8.42
N GLU A 142 -2.00 9.66 7.60
CA GLU A 142 -2.47 9.95 6.24
C GLU A 142 -1.36 10.60 5.37
N LEU A 143 -0.20 9.93 5.30
CA LEU A 143 0.98 10.45 4.59
C LEU A 143 0.67 10.82 3.14
N ASN A 144 -0.26 10.08 2.51
CA ASN A 144 -0.73 10.35 1.14
C ASN A 144 -1.49 11.68 1.00
N GLU A 145 -2.05 12.23 2.08
CA GLU A 145 -2.77 13.50 2.09
C GLU A 145 -1.88 14.71 2.40
N ARG A 146 -0.62 14.46 2.77
CA ARG A 146 0.29 15.52 3.21
C ARG A 146 1.25 15.91 2.09
N GLU A 147 1.19 17.15 1.61
CA GLU A 147 2.04 17.68 0.53
C GLU A 147 3.55 17.55 0.81
N ALA A 148 3.95 17.53 2.08
CA ALA A 148 5.35 17.31 2.46
C ALA A 148 5.91 15.99 1.91
N PHE A 149 5.07 14.95 1.77
CA PHE A 149 5.43 13.63 1.25
C PHE A 149 5.22 13.48 -0.27
N TRP A 150 4.83 14.57 -0.98
CA TRP A 150 4.68 14.56 -2.43
C TRP A 150 5.91 15.09 -3.17
N ARG A 151 6.96 15.49 -2.43
CA ARG A 151 8.15 16.16 -3.00
C ARG A 151 9.27 15.20 -3.37
N GLN A 152 9.45 14.14 -2.58
CA GLN A 152 10.53 13.17 -2.77
C GLN A 152 10.15 11.83 -2.12
N PRO A 153 10.72 10.71 -2.61
CA PRO A 153 10.46 9.42 -2.00
C PRO A 153 11.05 9.32 -0.60
N LEU A 154 10.34 8.60 0.26
CA LEU A 154 10.94 8.18 1.52
C LEU A 154 12.14 7.25 1.25
N PRO A 155 13.16 7.24 2.11
CA PRO A 155 14.33 6.36 1.94
C PRO A 155 13.97 4.87 1.82
N THR A 156 12.86 4.47 2.45
CA THR A 156 12.32 3.11 2.47
C THR A 156 11.38 2.81 1.31
N SER A 157 11.05 3.80 0.47
CA SER A 157 10.10 3.66 -0.63
C SER A 157 10.42 2.48 -1.54
N PHE A 158 9.44 1.56 -1.68
CA PHE A 158 9.59 0.36 -2.48
C PHE A 158 9.70 0.65 -3.99
N PRO A 159 8.82 1.46 -4.62
CA PRO A 159 8.98 1.79 -6.03
C PRO A 159 10.30 2.51 -6.33
N ALA A 160 10.78 3.39 -5.46
CA ALA A 160 12.09 4.01 -5.65
C ALA A 160 13.24 3.00 -5.59
N GLN A 161 13.11 1.93 -4.78
CA GLN A 161 14.08 0.83 -4.76
C GLN A 161 14.04 0.05 -6.07
N MET A 162 12.86 -0.23 -6.63
CA MET A 162 12.72 -0.91 -7.93
C MET A 162 13.33 -0.10 -9.07
N LYS A 163 13.17 1.22 -9.06
CA LYS A 163 13.87 2.09 -10.03
C LYS A 163 15.39 1.98 -9.93
N ARG A 164 15.94 1.97 -8.73
CA ARG A 164 17.41 1.76 -8.54
C ARG A 164 17.89 0.41 -9.05
N LEU A 165 17.03 -0.60 -9.07
CA LEU A 165 17.29 -1.90 -9.68
C LEU A 165 17.10 -1.90 -11.21
N GLY A 166 16.72 -0.75 -11.80
CA GLY A 166 16.57 -0.57 -13.24
C GLY A 166 15.25 -1.08 -13.81
N TYR A 167 14.18 -1.05 -13.01
CA TYR A 167 12.82 -1.29 -13.47
C TYR A 167 12.11 0.02 -13.76
N ASP A 168 11.31 0.07 -14.82
CA ASP A 168 10.21 1.01 -14.91
C ASP A 168 9.17 0.65 -13.85
N THR A 169 8.47 1.63 -13.32
CA THR A 169 7.56 1.41 -12.19
C THR A 169 6.16 1.93 -12.50
N VAL A 170 5.16 1.07 -12.41
CA VAL A 170 3.77 1.44 -12.72
C VAL A 170 2.85 1.03 -11.57
N TYR A 171 2.06 1.99 -11.12
CA TYR A 171 0.94 1.74 -10.21
C TYR A 171 -0.36 1.68 -11.01
N TRP A 172 -1.01 0.53 -10.98
CA TRP A 172 -2.31 0.26 -11.59
C TRP A 172 -3.36 0.24 -10.49
N TYR A 173 -4.27 1.19 -10.49
CA TYR A 173 -5.31 1.28 -9.50
C TYR A 173 -6.69 1.03 -10.11
N GLY A 174 -7.45 0.06 -9.57
CA GLY A 174 -8.79 -0.30 -10.03
C GLY A 174 -9.83 0.82 -9.93
N GLY A 175 -9.56 1.84 -9.10
CA GLY A 175 -10.38 3.02 -8.93
C GLY A 175 -9.84 4.26 -9.63
N ASN A 176 -9.99 5.41 -8.96
CA ASN A 176 -9.45 6.71 -9.37
C ASN A 176 -8.34 7.14 -8.40
N ALA A 177 -7.11 7.20 -8.85
CA ALA A 177 -5.94 7.52 -8.04
C ALA A 177 -5.91 8.98 -7.52
N SER A 178 -6.79 9.86 -8.00
CA SER A 178 -6.98 11.18 -7.40
C SER A 178 -7.65 11.09 -6.03
N TYR A 179 -8.42 10.01 -5.78
CA TYR A 179 -8.95 9.74 -4.46
C TYR A 179 -7.80 9.36 -3.52
N GLY A 180 -7.73 10.03 -2.38
CA GLY A 180 -6.63 9.86 -1.44
C GLY A 180 -5.28 10.32 -1.98
N ASN A 181 -5.25 11.19 -2.99
CA ASN A 181 -4.03 11.79 -3.56
C ASN A 181 -2.94 10.78 -3.98
N PHE A 182 -3.31 9.52 -4.28
CA PHE A 182 -2.35 8.49 -4.71
C PHE A 182 -1.63 8.83 -6.01
N ASN A 183 -2.24 9.67 -6.87
CA ASN A 183 -1.60 10.19 -8.08
C ASN A 183 -0.38 11.06 -7.76
N HIS A 184 -0.42 11.88 -6.70
CA HIS A 184 0.69 12.70 -6.23
C HIS A 184 1.66 11.89 -5.38
N PHE A 185 1.16 11.23 -4.36
CA PHE A 185 1.94 10.42 -3.45
C PHE A 185 2.71 9.30 -4.17
N GLY A 186 2.02 8.53 -5.01
CA GLY A 186 2.65 7.42 -5.74
C GLY A 186 3.80 7.89 -6.63
N LYS A 187 3.61 8.99 -7.38
CA LYS A 187 4.70 9.58 -8.18
C LYS A 187 5.87 10.04 -7.32
N ALA A 188 5.58 10.68 -6.19
CA ALA A 188 6.63 11.11 -5.26
C ALA A 188 7.38 9.92 -4.66
N GLN A 189 6.69 8.79 -4.40
CA GLN A 189 7.33 7.58 -3.91
C GLN A 189 8.10 6.81 -5.00
N GLY A 190 8.07 7.25 -6.25
CA GLY A 190 8.95 6.75 -7.30
C GLY A 190 8.26 5.95 -8.40
N PHE A 191 6.94 5.93 -8.49
CA PHE A 191 6.27 5.41 -9.67
C PHE A 191 6.45 6.36 -10.86
N ASP A 192 6.87 5.82 -12.00
CA ASP A 192 6.93 6.55 -13.26
C ASP A 192 5.54 6.88 -13.78
N ARG A 193 4.61 5.94 -13.59
CA ARG A 193 3.21 6.09 -13.99
C ARG A 193 2.29 5.65 -12.85
N VAL A 194 1.20 6.40 -12.69
CA VAL A 194 0.06 6.06 -11.82
C VAL A 194 -1.18 6.07 -12.70
N GLU A 195 -1.73 4.90 -12.93
CA GLU A 195 -2.79 4.66 -13.88
C GLU A 195 -4.10 4.33 -13.16
N SER A 196 -5.16 5.09 -13.44
CA SER A 196 -6.50 4.89 -12.89
C SER A 196 -7.37 4.10 -13.85
N ALA A 197 -7.97 3.01 -13.41
CA ALA A 197 -8.88 2.21 -14.23
C ALA A 197 -10.05 3.03 -14.77
N SER A 198 -10.54 4.01 -14.01
CA SER A 198 -11.58 4.95 -14.46
C SER A 198 -11.19 5.73 -15.72
N VAL A 199 -9.89 5.85 -16.02
CA VAL A 199 -9.37 6.53 -17.21
C VAL A 199 -9.11 5.54 -18.34
N PHE A 200 -8.25 4.53 -18.13
CA PHE A 200 -7.79 3.68 -19.24
C PHE A 200 -8.80 2.57 -19.64
N CYS A 201 -9.72 2.18 -18.75
CA CYS A 201 -10.83 1.29 -19.13
C CYS A 201 -11.99 2.05 -19.80
N GLY A 202 -11.97 3.38 -19.74
CA GLY A 202 -12.96 4.24 -20.37
C GLY A 202 -14.24 4.44 -19.55
N PRO A 203 -15.07 5.43 -19.93
CA PRO A 203 -16.20 5.88 -19.12
C PRO A 203 -17.36 4.87 -19.06
N ARG A 204 -17.46 3.95 -20.02
CA ARG A 204 -18.49 2.92 -20.10
C ARG A 204 -18.09 1.58 -19.49
N ALA A 205 -16.89 1.46 -18.93
CA ALA A 205 -16.47 0.23 -18.27
C ALA A 205 -17.41 -0.13 -17.10
N PRO A 206 -17.80 -1.40 -16.98
CA PRO A 206 -18.60 -1.87 -15.84
C PRO A 206 -17.85 -1.60 -14.55
N LYS A 207 -18.53 -1.01 -13.55
CA LYS A 207 -17.87 -0.54 -12.32
C LYS A 207 -18.82 -0.54 -11.14
N THR A 208 -18.23 -0.62 -9.94
CA THR A 208 -18.87 -0.29 -8.67
C THR A 208 -18.78 1.23 -8.42
N TRP A 209 -19.22 1.68 -7.26
CA TRP A 209 -19.03 3.07 -6.83
C TRP A 209 -17.53 3.39 -6.51
N VAL A 210 -16.71 2.37 -6.25
CA VAL A 210 -15.28 2.52 -5.93
C VAL A 210 -14.40 2.48 -7.17
N GLY A 211 -14.67 1.53 -8.09
CA GLY A 211 -13.80 1.31 -9.24
C GLY A 211 -14.35 0.35 -10.27
N VAL A 212 -13.58 0.12 -11.31
CA VAL A 212 -13.89 -0.83 -12.40
C VAL A 212 -13.81 -2.26 -11.85
N TYR A 213 -14.72 -3.13 -12.29
CA TYR A 213 -14.67 -4.54 -11.88
C TYR A 213 -13.33 -5.18 -12.22
N ASP A 214 -12.79 -5.97 -11.29
CA ASP A 214 -11.43 -6.51 -11.36
C ASP A 214 -11.15 -7.32 -12.61
N HIS A 215 -12.13 -8.11 -13.12
CA HIS A 215 -11.93 -8.88 -14.34
C HIS A 215 -11.73 -7.97 -15.56
N VAL A 216 -12.45 -6.84 -15.68
CA VAL A 216 -12.29 -5.85 -16.76
C VAL A 216 -10.99 -5.08 -16.59
N PHE A 217 -10.69 -4.68 -15.35
CA PHE A 217 -9.49 -3.95 -15.00
C PHE A 217 -8.23 -4.77 -15.29
N LEU A 218 -8.16 -6.01 -14.79
CA LEU A 218 -6.99 -6.87 -14.94
C LEU A 218 -6.76 -7.33 -16.39
N GLU A 219 -7.84 -7.58 -17.16
CA GLU A 219 -7.75 -7.86 -18.59
C GLU A 219 -7.09 -6.69 -19.34
N LYS A 220 -7.55 -5.47 -19.05
CA LYS A 220 -6.99 -4.27 -19.69
C LYS A 220 -5.55 -3.99 -19.26
N VAL A 221 -5.21 -4.22 -17.98
CA VAL A 221 -3.82 -4.15 -17.51
C VAL A 221 -2.94 -5.17 -18.23
N ALA A 222 -3.41 -6.41 -18.42
CA ALA A 222 -2.66 -7.45 -19.13
C ALA A 222 -2.38 -7.07 -20.60
N GLU A 223 -3.37 -6.50 -21.30
CA GLU A 223 -3.17 -5.98 -22.66
C GLU A 223 -2.06 -4.92 -22.70
N LEU A 224 -2.14 -3.91 -21.81
CA LEU A 224 -1.18 -2.80 -21.77
C LEU A 224 0.24 -3.23 -21.36
N ILE A 225 0.36 -4.27 -20.54
CA ILE A 225 1.66 -4.85 -20.17
C ILE A 225 2.27 -5.60 -21.36
N GLY A 226 1.48 -6.29 -22.16
CA GLY A 226 1.95 -7.01 -23.35
C GLY A 226 2.62 -6.12 -24.40
N GLU A 227 2.40 -4.81 -24.35
CA GLU A 227 2.99 -3.83 -25.27
C GLU A 227 4.39 -3.35 -24.89
N THR A 228 4.93 -3.75 -23.72
CA THR A 228 6.24 -3.28 -23.25
C THR A 228 7.30 -4.38 -23.23
N ASP A 229 8.50 -4.04 -23.73
CA ASP A 229 9.67 -4.88 -23.65
C ASP A 229 10.65 -4.50 -22.52
N ARG A 230 10.38 -3.43 -21.82
CA ARG A 230 11.25 -2.95 -20.74
C ARG A 230 10.99 -3.71 -19.43
N PRO A 231 12.05 -3.98 -18.65
CA PRO A 231 11.86 -4.52 -17.30
C PRO A 231 10.97 -3.60 -16.48
N THR A 232 9.86 -4.13 -15.96
CA THR A 232 8.84 -3.31 -15.30
C THR A 232 8.37 -3.94 -13.99
N PHE A 233 8.26 -3.11 -12.96
CA PHE A 233 7.60 -3.41 -11.70
C PHE A 233 6.16 -2.88 -11.77
N HIS A 234 5.21 -3.76 -11.54
CA HIS A 234 3.78 -3.47 -11.54
C HIS A 234 3.23 -3.61 -10.13
N PHE A 235 2.75 -2.50 -9.57
CA PHE A 235 1.94 -2.49 -8.36
C PHE A 235 0.49 -2.42 -8.79
N ILE A 236 -0.30 -3.47 -8.53
CA ILE A 236 -1.69 -3.58 -8.98
C ILE A 236 -2.59 -3.63 -7.76
N TYR A 237 -3.56 -2.72 -7.66
CA TYR A 237 -4.52 -2.67 -6.57
C TYR A 237 -5.94 -2.82 -7.10
N THR A 238 -6.63 -3.89 -6.69
CA THR A 238 -8.00 -4.21 -7.12
C THR A 238 -9.05 -3.52 -6.25
N THR A 239 -10.32 -3.50 -6.68
CA THR A 239 -11.38 -2.77 -5.96
C THR A 239 -12.73 -3.47 -5.91
N SER A 240 -12.93 -4.59 -6.61
CA SER A 240 -14.27 -5.20 -6.74
C SER A 240 -14.86 -5.70 -5.41
N ASN A 241 -14.03 -6.15 -4.49
CA ASN A 241 -14.46 -6.70 -3.20
C ASN A 241 -14.59 -5.63 -2.10
N HIS A 242 -14.55 -4.36 -2.46
CA HIS A 242 -14.79 -3.27 -1.52
C HIS A 242 -16.25 -3.31 -1.06
N GLY A 243 -16.46 -3.49 0.23
CA GLY A 243 -17.77 -3.55 0.88
C GLY A 243 -18.47 -2.22 1.01
#